data_277784088b97afacdabc3e80745cd0c7
#
_entry.id   277784088b97afacdabc3e80745cd0c7
#
_cell.length_a   1.000
_cell.length_b   1.000
_cell.length_c   1.000
_cell.angle_alpha   90.00
_cell.angle_beta   90.00
_cell.angle_gamma   90.00
#
_symmetry.space_group_name_H-M   'P 1'
#
loop_
_entity.id
_entity.type
_entity.pdbx_description
1 polymer ?
#
loop_
_entity_poly.entity_id
_entity_poly.type
_entity_poly.pdbx_seq_one_letter_code
_entity_poly.pdbx_strand_id
1 'polypeptide(L)'
;MVGKTNNTEMREKVKQLFTEYLTKRKHRKTPERYAILDMIYSIDGHFNIESLYTMMEQTAKFRVSRATLYNTLILLLDAHLVVKHQFGTTSQYEKCFNKETHHHMICTQCGRVTEFHNEQLQADIEGAKLPRFKQTHYSLYVYGLCSKCQWKQNLNLKKILRAENNAENEKKKMNKVDAKSVKKVIKKLRKKKPIK
;
A
#
# COMPACT_ATOMS: atom_id res chain seq x y z
N MET A 1 -17.96 -2.67 -28.22
CA MET A 1 -18.28 -1.22 -28.18
C MET A 1 -19.12 -0.80 -26.96
N VAL A 2 -19.24 -1.60 -25.92
CA VAL A 2 -20.10 -1.37 -24.73
C VAL A 2 -19.46 -0.44 -23.67
N GLY A 3 -18.14 -0.22 -23.70
CA GLY A 3 -17.44 0.49 -22.63
C GLY A 3 -17.44 2.03 -22.69
N LYS A 4 -17.78 2.66 -23.82
CA LYS A 4 -17.72 4.14 -23.96
C LYS A 4 -18.99 4.86 -23.52
N THR A 5 -20.14 4.28 -23.71
CA THR A 5 -21.42 4.85 -23.29
C THR A 5 -21.56 4.90 -21.77
N ASN A 6 -21.18 3.84 -21.06
CA ASN A 6 -21.20 3.77 -19.58
C ASN A 6 -20.34 4.87 -18.90
N ASN A 7 -19.24 5.28 -19.50
CA ASN A 7 -18.34 6.27 -18.90
C ASN A 7 -18.87 7.70 -19.00
N THR A 8 -19.59 8.03 -20.08
CA THR A 8 -20.17 9.37 -20.29
C THR A 8 -21.38 9.58 -19.37
N GLU A 9 -22.29 8.63 -19.33
CA GLU A 9 -23.46 8.66 -18.44
C GLU A 9 -23.06 8.73 -16.96
N MET A 10 -22.04 7.96 -16.58
CA MET A 10 -21.50 8.01 -15.22
C MET A 10 -20.94 9.39 -14.87
N ARG A 11 -20.17 10.01 -15.77
CA ARG A 11 -19.62 11.36 -15.54
C ARG A 11 -20.70 12.42 -15.41
N GLU A 12 -21.73 12.37 -16.21
CA GLU A 12 -22.87 13.29 -16.12
C GLU A 12 -23.60 13.12 -14.78
N LYS A 13 -23.87 11.89 -14.37
CA LYS A 13 -24.50 11.59 -13.08
C LYS A 13 -23.67 12.09 -11.89
N VAL A 14 -22.37 11.90 -11.93
CA VAL A 14 -21.46 12.38 -10.88
C VAL A 14 -21.44 13.93 -10.84
N LYS A 15 -21.44 14.61 -12.00
CA LYS A 15 -21.55 16.07 -12.08
C LYS A 15 -22.86 16.56 -11.49
N GLN A 16 -23.95 15.87 -11.78
CA GLN A 16 -25.26 16.19 -11.21
C GLN A 16 -25.24 16.06 -9.69
N LEU A 17 -24.77 14.93 -9.14
CA LEU A 17 -24.66 14.71 -7.70
C LEU A 17 -23.80 15.77 -7.01
N PHE A 18 -22.66 16.12 -7.61
CA PHE A 18 -21.82 17.19 -7.07
C PHE A 18 -22.51 18.56 -7.12
N THR A 19 -23.23 18.83 -8.20
CA THR A 19 -24.01 20.09 -8.35
C THR A 19 -25.11 20.20 -7.29
N GLU A 20 -25.84 19.13 -7.03
CA GLU A 20 -26.85 19.04 -5.99
C GLU A 20 -26.26 19.26 -4.59
N TYR A 21 -25.11 18.59 -4.31
CA TYR A 21 -24.37 18.78 -3.08
C TYR A 21 -23.94 20.23 -2.88
N LEU A 22 -23.29 20.84 -3.88
CA LEU A 22 -22.85 22.24 -3.82
C LEU A 22 -24.03 23.20 -3.59
N THR A 23 -25.17 22.95 -4.23
CA THR A 23 -26.38 23.76 -4.06
C THR A 23 -26.92 23.64 -2.64
N LYS A 24 -27.05 22.41 -2.13
CA LYS A 24 -27.59 22.14 -0.77
C LYS A 24 -26.70 22.75 0.32
N ARG A 25 -25.38 22.74 0.12
CA ARG A 25 -24.39 23.30 1.06
C ARG A 25 -24.06 24.77 0.80
N LYS A 26 -24.75 25.44 -0.18
CA LYS A 26 -24.53 26.83 -0.57
C LYS A 26 -23.09 27.14 -1.01
N HIS A 27 -22.40 26.18 -1.59
CA HIS A 27 -21.09 26.38 -2.17
C HIS A 27 -21.15 26.90 -3.60
N ARG A 28 -20.14 27.70 -4.01
CA ARG A 28 -20.04 28.22 -5.37
C ARG A 28 -19.79 27.08 -6.37
N LYS A 29 -20.48 27.12 -7.49
CA LYS A 29 -20.31 26.24 -8.65
C LYS A 29 -19.31 26.90 -9.60
N THR A 30 -18.02 26.51 -9.52
CA THR A 30 -16.98 27.11 -10.36
C THR A 30 -16.45 26.11 -11.39
N PRO A 31 -16.03 26.58 -12.58
CA PRO A 31 -15.49 25.70 -13.63
C PRO A 31 -14.32 24.85 -13.15
N GLU A 32 -13.47 25.41 -12.28
CA GLU A 32 -12.30 24.72 -11.75
C GLU A 32 -12.69 23.48 -10.92
N ARG A 33 -13.76 23.56 -10.13
CA ARG A 33 -14.28 22.43 -9.35
C ARG A 33 -14.74 21.27 -10.22
N TYR A 34 -15.42 21.60 -11.30
CA TYR A 34 -15.87 20.59 -12.27
C TYR A 34 -14.69 20.02 -13.08
N ALA A 35 -13.70 20.84 -13.42
CA ALA A 35 -12.48 20.35 -14.08
C ALA A 35 -11.69 19.39 -13.17
N ILE A 36 -11.62 19.67 -11.87
CA ILE A 36 -10.99 18.75 -10.88
C ILE A 36 -11.79 17.45 -10.80
N LEU A 37 -13.12 17.51 -10.71
CA LEU A 37 -13.99 16.35 -10.71
C LEU A 37 -13.78 15.49 -11.97
N ASP A 38 -13.80 16.11 -13.15
CA ASP A 38 -13.60 15.42 -14.43
C ASP A 38 -12.22 14.75 -14.51
N MET A 39 -11.18 15.41 -14.01
CA MET A 39 -9.83 14.85 -13.94
C MET A 39 -9.80 13.62 -13.02
N ILE A 40 -10.34 13.72 -11.80
CA ILE A 40 -10.39 12.60 -10.84
C ILE A 40 -11.10 11.39 -11.45
N TYR A 41 -12.23 11.61 -12.13
CA TYR A 41 -13.00 10.53 -12.75
C TYR A 41 -12.37 9.99 -14.05
N SER A 42 -11.33 10.63 -14.56
CA SER A 42 -10.50 10.10 -15.65
C SER A 42 -9.35 9.20 -15.16
N ILE A 43 -9.01 9.25 -13.87
CA ILE A 43 -7.93 8.46 -13.29
C ILE A 43 -8.46 7.05 -12.96
N ASP A 44 -7.69 6.02 -13.32
CA ASP A 44 -7.96 4.67 -12.88
C ASP A 44 -7.10 4.34 -11.65
N GLY A 45 -7.76 3.77 -10.61
CA GLY A 45 -7.12 3.44 -9.34
C GLY A 45 -6.93 4.64 -8.40
N HIS A 46 -5.86 4.60 -7.63
CA HIS A 46 -5.56 5.56 -6.58
C HIS A 46 -4.69 6.72 -7.08
N PHE A 47 -4.88 7.89 -6.50
CA PHE A 47 -4.05 9.08 -6.75
C PHE A 47 -3.73 9.80 -5.42
N ASN A 48 -2.68 10.57 -5.42
CA ASN A 48 -2.37 11.53 -4.36
C ASN A 48 -2.54 12.97 -4.89
N ILE A 49 -2.52 13.93 -3.98
CA ILE A 49 -2.76 15.34 -4.33
C ILE A 49 -1.69 15.88 -5.28
N GLU A 50 -0.43 15.49 -5.10
CA GLU A 50 0.66 15.96 -5.94
C GLU A 50 0.55 15.42 -7.37
N SER A 51 0.22 14.13 -7.52
CA SER A 51 -0.01 13.55 -8.85
C SER A 51 -1.22 14.18 -9.55
N LEU A 52 -2.31 14.43 -8.81
CA LEU A 52 -3.49 15.10 -9.35
C LEU A 52 -3.15 16.54 -9.77
N TYR A 53 -2.39 17.28 -8.95
CA TYR A 53 -1.95 18.63 -9.29
C TYR A 53 -1.12 18.64 -10.57
N THR A 54 -0.14 17.74 -10.70
CA THR A 54 0.70 17.61 -11.89
C THR A 54 -0.13 17.26 -13.14
N MET A 55 -1.10 16.35 -13.04
CA MET A 55 -2.00 16.02 -14.15
C MET A 55 -2.86 17.23 -14.56
N MET A 56 -3.34 18.01 -13.60
CA MET A 56 -4.10 19.24 -13.87
C MET A 56 -3.24 20.27 -14.60
N GLU A 57 -1.98 20.47 -14.21
CA GLU A 57 -1.08 21.41 -14.89
C GLU A 57 -0.80 21.01 -16.34
N GLN A 58 -0.68 19.71 -16.60
CA GLN A 58 -0.34 19.20 -17.94
C GLN A 58 -1.53 19.16 -18.89
N THR A 59 -2.72 18.95 -18.40
CA THR A 59 -3.88 18.56 -19.21
C THR A 59 -4.96 19.66 -19.24
N ALA A 60 -5.07 20.48 -18.18
CA ALA A 60 -6.19 21.37 -18.02
C ALA A 60 -6.00 22.71 -18.74
N LYS A 61 -7.07 23.16 -19.38
CA LYS A 61 -7.20 24.52 -19.91
C LYS A 61 -7.22 25.60 -18.80
N PHE A 62 -7.26 25.19 -17.55
CA PHE A 62 -7.33 26.04 -16.38
C PHE A 62 -6.15 25.82 -15.45
N ARG A 63 -5.51 26.90 -15.03
CA ARG A 63 -4.57 26.86 -13.93
C ARG A 63 -5.33 26.78 -12.61
N VAL A 64 -5.28 25.64 -11.98
CA VAL A 64 -5.88 25.41 -10.66
C VAL A 64 -4.85 25.63 -9.58
N SER A 65 -5.15 26.49 -8.59
CA SER A 65 -4.26 26.64 -7.43
C SER A 65 -4.32 25.39 -6.53
N ARG A 66 -3.23 25.10 -5.80
CA ARG A 66 -3.19 24.02 -4.81
C ARG A 66 -4.33 24.18 -3.78
N ALA A 67 -4.60 25.41 -3.32
CA ALA A 67 -5.68 25.69 -2.40
C ALA A 67 -7.07 25.33 -2.97
N THR A 68 -7.33 25.66 -4.24
CA THR A 68 -8.57 25.29 -4.93
C THR A 68 -8.72 23.78 -5.03
N LEU A 69 -7.63 23.07 -5.34
CA LEU A 69 -7.62 21.61 -5.43
C LEU A 69 -7.92 20.96 -4.08
N TYR A 70 -7.23 21.36 -3.01
CA TYR A 70 -7.49 20.87 -1.65
C TYR A 70 -8.93 21.13 -1.21
N ASN A 71 -9.41 22.37 -1.37
CA ASN A 71 -10.77 22.73 -0.99
C ASN A 71 -11.83 21.95 -1.79
N THR A 72 -11.60 21.70 -3.07
CA THR A 72 -12.52 20.91 -3.89
C THR A 72 -12.49 19.43 -3.48
N LEU A 73 -11.31 18.89 -3.17
CA LEU A 73 -11.18 17.51 -2.72
C LEU A 73 -11.94 17.28 -1.40
N ILE A 74 -11.89 18.24 -0.46
CA ILE A 74 -12.68 18.17 0.78
C ILE A 74 -14.18 18.11 0.48
N LEU A 75 -14.67 18.91 -0.46
CA LEU A 75 -16.07 18.89 -0.85
C LEU A 75 -16.47 17.56 -1.52
N LEU A 76 -15.59 16.98 -2.31
CA LEU A 76 -15.82 15.70 -2.96
C LEU A 76 -15.83 14.53 -1.95
N LEU A 77 -15.00 14.61 -0.90
CA LEU A 77 -15.02 13.67 0.21
C LEU A 77 -16.35 13.77 1.00
N ASP A 78 -16.79 14.98 1.33
CA ASP A 78 -18.05 15.21 2.06
C ASP A 78 -19.28 14.81 1.20
N ALA A 79 -19.17 14.95 -0.12
CA ALA A 79 -20.19 14.48 -1.07
C ALA A 79 -20.16 12.97 -1.32
N HIS A 80 -19.25 12.23 -0.71
CA HIS A 80 -19.01 10.79 -0.94
C HIS A 80 -18.75 10.43 -2.42
N LEU A 81 -18.16 11.34 -3.18
CA LEU A 81 -17.74 11.12 -4.57
C LEU A 81 -16.29 10.67 -4.67
N VAL A 82 -15.52 10.87 -3.61
CA VAL A 82 -14.13 10.43 -3.44
C VAL A 82 -13.98 9.81 -2.05
N VAL A 83 -13.15 8.78 -1.95
CA VAL A 83 -12.73 8.17 -0.68
C VAL A 83 -11.27 8.50 -0.44
N LYS A 84 -10.92 8.71 0.83
CA LYS A 84 -9.55 8.87 1.28
C LYS A 84 -9.08 7.58 1.94
N HIS A 85 -7.96 7.05 1.47
CA HIS A 85 -7.25 5.92 2.05
C HIS A 85 -5.96 6.39 2.73
N GLN A 86 -5.66 5.85 3.90
CA GLN A 86 -4.42 6.12 4.59
C GLN A 86 -3.52 4.89 4.50
N PHE A 87 -2.55 4.93 3.59
CA PHE A 87 -1.58 3.85 3.42
C PHE A 87 -0.25 4.24 4.09
N GLY A 88 -0.10 3.86 5.37
CA GLY A 88 1.05 4.28 6.17
C GLY A 88 1.06 5.79 6.40
N THR A 89 2.14 6.46 5.97
CA THR A 89 2.29 7.92 6.10
C THR A 89 1.67 8.71 4.95
N THR A 90 1.28 8.06 3.86
CA THR A 90 0.74 8.71 2.66
C THR A 90 -0.77 8.58 2.58
N SER A 91 -1.46 9.70 2.27
CA SER A 91 -2.87 9.70 1.93
C SER A 91 -3.04 9.50 0.43
N GLN A 92 -3.88 8.56 0.05
CA GLN A 92 -4.31 8.36 -1.32
C GLN A 92 -5.83 8.52 -1.42
N TYR A 93 -6.28 8.82 -2.60
CA TYR A 93 -7.68 9.10 -2.88
C TYR A 93 -8.14 8.24 -4.05
N GLU A 94 -9.41 7.92 -4.07
CA GLU A 94 -10.04 7.10 -5.09
C GLU A 94 -11.47 7.57 -5.36
N LYS A 95 -11.93 7.45 -6.61
CA LYS A 95 -13.32 7.71 -6.99
C LYS A 95 -14.24 6.63 -6.38
N CYS A 96 -15.36 7.05 -5.76
CA CYS A 96 -16.31 6.13 -5.11
C CYS A 96 -17.39 5.60 -6.02
N PHE A 97 -17.73 6.34 -7.08
CA PHE A 97 -18.93 6.04 -7.85
C PHE A 97 -18.68 4.97 -8.91
N ASN A 98 -19.55 3.97 -8.94
CA ASN A 98 -19.57 2.89 -9.93
C ASN A 98 -18.31 2.00 -9.97
N LYS A 99 -17.63 1.85 -8.84
CA LYS A 99 -16.54 0.89 -8.69
C LYS A 99 -17.04 -0.34 -7.92
N GLU A 100 -16.71 -1.51 -8.41
CA GLU A 100 -16.98 -2.76 -7.70
C GLU A 100 -16.29 -2.73 -6.33
N THR A 101 -16.96 -3.28 -5.33
CA THR A 101 -16.39 -3.37 -3.97
C THR A 101 -15.09 -4.16 -4.03
N HIS A 102 -14.01 -3.56 -3.57
CA HIS A 102 -12.69 -4.17 -3.52
C HIS A 102 -12.02 -3.90 -2.20
N HIS A 103 -10.99 -4.66 -1.94
CA HIS A 103 -10.21 -4.61 -0.71
C HIS A 103 -8.75 -4.36 -1.04
N HIS A 104 -7.98 -3.89 -0.08
CA HIS A 104 -6.59 -3.48 -0.29
C HIS A 104 -5.63 -4.36 0.50
N MET A 105 -4.60 -4.86 -0.18
CA MET A 105 -3.43 -5.47 0.44
C MET A 105 -2.28 -4.45 0.44
N ILE A 106 -1.73 -4.19 1.61
CA ILE A 106 -0.69 -3.17 1.82
C ILE A 106 0.59 -3.86 2.28
N CYS A 107 1.66 -3.71 1.50
CA CYS A 107 2.96 -4.21 1.89
C CYS A 107 3.59 -3.29 2.94
N THR A 108 3.83 -3.81 4.14
CA THR A 108 4.42 -3.05 5.25
C THR A 108 5.87 -2.64 5.02
N GLN A 109 6.56 -3.28 4.07
CA GLN A 109 7.97 -3.01 3.80
C GLN A 109 8.19 -2.01 2.66
N CYS A 110 7.42 -2.08 1.56
CA CYS A 110 7.61 -1.21 0.40
C CYS A 110 6.43 -0.29 0.10
N GLY A 111 5.37 -0.34 0.91
CA GLY A 111 4.18 0.51 0.74
C GLY A 111 3.31 0.15 -0.47
N ARG A 112 3.63 -0.91 -1.22
CA ARG A 112 2.82 -1.30 -2.40
C ARG A 112 1.41 -1.63 -1.96
N VAL A 113 0.44 -1.01 -2.61
CA VAL A 113 -0.98 -1.31 -2.51
C VAL A 113 -1.39 -2.18 -3.69
N THR A 114 -2.17 -3.21 -3.44
CA THR A 114 -2.74 -4.10 -4.45
C THR A 114 -4.19 -4.35 -4.10
N GLU A 115 -5.07 -4.22 -5.07
CA GLU A 115 -6.50 -4.49 -4.91
C GLU A 115 -6.77 -5.99 -5.04
N PHE A 116 -7.78 -6.47 -4.30
CA PHE A 116 -8.30 -7.82 -4.46
C PHE A 116 -9.81 -7.83 -4.22
N HIS A 117 -10.48 -8.78 -4.82
CA HIS A 117 -11.91 -9.01 -4.69
C HIS A 117 -12.14 -10.34 -3.97
N ASN A 118 -13.10 -10.37 -3.06
CA ASN A 118 -13.53 -11.59 -2.39
C ASN A 118 -15.03 -11.47 -2.08
N GLU A 119 -15.85 -12.13 -2.87
CA GLU A 119 -17.31 -12.09 -2.79
C GLU A 119 -17.84 -12.61 -1.45
N GLN A 120 -17.23 -13.66 -0.90
CA GLN A 120 -17.65 -14.22 0.38
C GLN A 120 -17.41 -13.23 1.51
N LEU A 121 -16.23 -12.61 1.55
CA LEU A 121 -15.86 -11.61 2.54
C LEU A 121 -16.75 -10.36 2.45
N GLN A 122 -17.08 -9.96 1.23
CA GLN A 122 -18.01 -8.87 0.98
C GLN A 122 -19.40 -9.19 1.55
N ALA A 123 -19.94 -10.36 1.22
CA ALA A 123 -21.24 -10.80 1.71
C ALA A 123 -21.30 -10.91 3.23
N ASP A 124 -20.22 -11.40 3.86
CA ASP A 124 -20.13 -11.51 5.32
C ASP A 124 -20.15 -10.14 6.00
N ILE A 125 -19.45 -9.13 5.43
CA ILE A 125 -19.44 -7.77 5.96
C ILE A 125 -20.78 -7.06 5.74
N GLU A 126 -21.36 -7.19 4.55
CA GLU A 126 -22.67 -6.57 4.21
C GLU A 126 -23.82 -7.19 4.97
N GLY A 127 -23.74 -8.51 5.26
CA GLY A 127 -24.71 -9.26 6.06
C GLY A 127 -24.56 -9.07 7.58
N ALA A 128 -23.50 -8.40 8.04
CA ALA A 128 -23.24 -8.21 9.47
C ALA A 128 -24.35 -7.39 10.14
N LYS A 129 -24.91 -7.93 11.23
CA LYS A 129 -25.93 -7.22 12.05
C LYS A 129 -25.24 -6.17 12.90
N LEU A 130 -25.42 -4.89 12.56
CA LEU A 130 -24.89 -3.76 13.32
C LEU A 130 -26.04 -3.08 14.08
N PRO A 131 -26.30 -3.43 15.34
CA PRO A 131 -27.46 -2.92 16.09
C PRO A 131 -27.31 -1.40 16.29
N ARG A 132 -28.38 -0.65 15.99
CA ARG A 132 -28.46 0.81 16.09
C ARG A 132 -27.45 1.57 15.22
N PHE A 133 -26.87 0.92 14.19
CA PHE A 133 -25.91 1.54 13.28
C PHE A 133 -26.31 1.30 11.83
N LYS A 134 -26.35 2.37 11.04
CA LYS A 134 -26.58 2.30 9.59
C LYS A 134 -25.24 2.41 8.88
N GLN A 135 -24.75 1.30 8.37
CA GLN A 135 -23.54 1.29 7.54
C GLN A 135 -23.75 2.08 6.26
N THR A 136 -22.82 2.94 5.92
CA THR A 136 -22.80 3.70 4.67
C THR A 136 -21.76 3.18 3.69
N HIS A 137 -20.60 2.82 4.19
CA HIS A 137 -19.49 2.21 3.44
C HIS A 137 -18.55 1.51 4.42
N TYR A 138 -17.67 0.68 3.89
CA TYR A 138 -16.56 0.10 4.64
C TYR A 138 -15.30 0.07 3.78
N SER A 139 -14.14 -0.01 4.41
CA SER A 139 -12.87 -0.25 3.75
C SER A 139 -12.12 -1.34 4.50
N LEU A 140 -11.64 -2.33 3.77
CA LEU A 140 -10.84 -3.41 4.34
C LEU A 140 -9.40 -3.31 3.87
N TYR A 141 -8.49 -3.34 4.84
CA TYR A 141 -7.06 -3.31 4.61
C TYR A 141 -6.40 -4.55 5.20
N VAL A 142 -5.64 -5.26 4.39
CA VAL A 142 -4.84 -6.42 4.81
C VAL A 142 -3.36 -6.02 4.72
N TYR A 143 -2.66 -6.07 5.85
CA TYR A 143 -1.25 -5.71 5.95
C TYR A 143 -0.39 -6.97 5.94
N GLY A 144 0.70 -6.93 5.18
CA GLY A 144 1.62 -8.07 5.07
C GLY A 144 2.83 -7.75 4.21
N LEU A 145 3.47 -8.76 3.67
CA LEU A 145 4.61 -8.62 2.76
C LEU A 145 4.21 -9.06 1.35
N CYS A 146 4.45 -8.20 0.37
CA CYS A 146 4.29 -8.62 -1.03
C CYS A 146 5.35 -9.68 -1.40
N SER A 147 5.08 -10.47 -2.42
CA SER A 147 5.96 -11.57 -2.88
C SER A 147 7.41 -11.14 -3.09
N LYS A 148 7.64 -9.94 -3.66
CA LYS A 148 8.98 -9.38 -3.87
C LYS A 148 9.71 -9.09 -2.56
N CYS A 149 9.02 -8.52 -1.56
CA CYS A 149 9.62 -8.21 -0.26
C CYS A 149 9.84 -9.48 0.56
N GLN A 150 8.90 -10.41 0.54
CA GLN A 150 9.04 -11.72 1.18
C GLN A 150 10.23 -12.50 0.60
N TRP A 151 10.37 -12.52 -0.73
CA TRP A 151 11.52 -13.15 -1.38
C TRP A 151 12.85 -12.53 -0.96
N LYS A 152 12.94 -11.17 -0.92
CA LYS A 152 14.14 -10.46 -0.45
C LYS A 152 14.46 -10.79 1.00
N GLN A 153 13.46 -10.83 1.87
CA GLN A 153 13.64 -11.19 3.27
C GLN A 153 14.15 -12.62 3.44
N ASN A 154 13.55 -13.57 2.71
CA ASN A 154 13.98 -14.96 2.71
C ASN A 154 15.41 -15.14 2.18
N LEU A 155 15.79 -14.38 1.16
CA LEU A 155 17.16 -14.41 0.62
C LEU A 155 18.18 -13.87 1.64
N ASN A 156 17.86 -12.78 2.33
CA ASN A 156 18.71 -12.24 3.38
C ASN A 156 18.86 -13.21 4.56
N LEU A 157 17.76 -13.82 4.99
CA LEU A 157 17.79 -14.83 6.03
C LEU A 157 18.68 -16.02 5.66
N LYS A 158 18.56 -16.53 4.42
CA LYS A 158 19.44 -17.59 3.92
C LYS A 158 20.92 -17.19 3.90
N LYS A 159 21.24 -15.93 3.59
CA LYS A 159 22.62 -15.42 3.64
C LYS A 159 23.16 -15.39 5.06
N ILE A 160 22.37 -14.90 6.02
CA ILE A 160 22.73 -14.86 7.44
C ILE A 160 22.99 -16.27 7.97
N LEU A 161 22.06 -17.19 7.76
CA LEU A 161 22.20 -18.59 8.19
C LEU A 161 23.45 -19.28 7.59
N ARG A 162 23.78 -18.99 6.32
CA ARG A 162 25.01 -19.51 5.70
C ARG A 162 26.27 -18.93 6.35
N ALA A 163 26.27 -17.64 6.66
CA ALA A 163 27.40 -17.00 7.33
C ALA A 163 27.62 -17.56 8.75
N GLU A 164 26.54 -17.74 9.51
CA GLU A 164 26.59 -18.34 10.86
C GLU A 164 27.11 -19.75 10.81
N ASN A 165 26.61 -20.61 9.91
CA ASN A 165 27.08 -21.98 9.74
C ASN A 165 28.57 -22.04 9.33
N ASN A 166 29.02 -21.11 8.47
CA ASN A 166 30.43 -21.04 8.08
C ASN A 166 31.32 -20.66 9.28
N ALA A 167 30.91 -19.64 10.06
CA ALA A 167 31.64 -19.23 11.26
C ALA A 167 31.71 -20.35 12.33
N GLU A 168 30.62 -21.09 12.49
CA GLU A 168 30.61 -22.24 13.40
C GLU A 168 31.53 -23.37 12.93
N ASN A 169 31.55 -23.66 11.62
CA ASN A 169 32.45 -24.64 11.04
C ASN A 169 33.93 -24.24 11.15
N GLU A 170 34.24 -22.95 11.00
CA GLU A 170 35.61 -22.45 11.22
C GLU A 170 36.04 -22.59 12.68
N LYS A 171 35.17 -22.23 13.65
CA LYS A 171 35.45 -22.47 15.08
C LYS A 171 35.68 -23.95 15.38
N LYS A 172 34.89 -24.86 14.82
CA LYS A 172 35.07 -26.31 14.97
C LYS A 172 36.42 -26.79 14.37
N LYS A 173 36.88 -26.21 13.25
CA LYS A 173 38.19 -26.51 12.66
C LYS A 173 39.33 -26.00 13.53
N MET A 174 39.28 -24.78 14.04
CA MET A 174 40.28 -24.23 14.95
C MET A 174 40.43 -25.08 16.20
N ASN A 175 39.33 -25.39 16.87
CA ASN A 175 39.35 -26.25 18.07
C ASN A 175 39.96 -27.65 17.80
N LYS A 176 39.72 -28.22 16.60
CA LYS A 176 40.36 -29.50 16.21
C LYS A 176 41.87 -29.38 15.97
N VAL A 177 42.34 -28.25 15.43
CA VAL A 177 43.76 -27.97 15.22
C VAL A 177 44.48 -27.82 16.56
N ASP A 178 43.89 -27.03 17.47
CA ASP A 178 44.46 -26.84 18.83
C ASP A 178 44.51 -28.15 19.60
N ALA A 179 43.46 -28.96 19.57
CA ALA A 179 43.44 -30.26 20.21
C ALA A 179 44.52 -31.23 19.65
N LYS A 180 44.77 -31.18 18.32
CA LYS A 180 45.84 -31.97 17.70
C LYS A 180 47.23 -31.48 18.11
N SER A 181 47.43 -30.17 18.18
CA SER A 181 48.69 -29.52 18.61
C SER A 181 49.01 -29.85 20.06
N VAL A 182 48.05 -29.75 20.95
CA VAL A 182 48.17 -30.13 22.36
C VAL A 182 48.52 -31.60 22.52
N LYS A 183 47.84 -32.51 21.80
CA LYS A 183 48.17 -33.94 21.83
C LYS A 183 49.59 -34.23 21.34
N LYS A 184 50.08 -33.49 20.34
CA LYS A 184 51.44 -33.64 19.80
C LYS A 184 52.53 -33.20 20.84
N VAL A 185 52.23 -32.11 21.56
CA VAL A 185 53.13 -31.62 22.65
C VAL A 185 53.16 -32.62 23.80
N ILE A 186 52.01 -33.10 24.27
CA ILE A 186 51.95 -34.10 25.36
C ILE A 186 52.69 -35.39 24.97
N LYS A 187 52.55 -35.85 23.70
CA LYS A 187 53.26 -37.01 23.20
C LYS A 187 54.80 -36.82 23.17
N LYS A 188 55.28 -35.60 22.89
CA LYS A 188 56.70 -35.23 22.94
C LYS A 188 57.25 -35.22 24.39
N LEU A 189 56.49 -34.65 25.33
CA LEU A 189 56.87 -34.61 26.75
C LEU A 189 56.94 -36.01 27.39
N ARG A 190 56.02 -36.89 27.04
CA ARG A 190 56.02 -38.29 27.54
C ARG A 190 57.19 -39.13 27.02
N LYS A 191 57.84 -38.72 25.91
CA LYS A 191 59.02 -39.47 25.35
C LYS A 191 60.36 -39.00 25.94
N LYS A 192 60.44 -37.91 26.69
CA LYS A 192 61.59 -37.48 27.42
C LYS A 192 61.64 -38.32 28.71
N LYS A 193 62.47 -39.38 28.74
CA LYS A 193 62.72 -40.16 29.91
C LYS A 193 63.29 -39.28 31.03
N PRO A 194 63.00 -39.58 32.31
CA PRO A 194 63.68 -38.93 33.41
C PRO A 194 65.15 -39.25 33.37
N ILE A 195 65.98 -38.20 33.45
CA ILE A 195 67.44 -38.33 33.69
C ILE A 195 67.58 -38.89 35.09
N LYS A 196 68.28 -40.05 35.22
CA LYS A 196 68.69 -40.65 36.51
C LYS A 196 69.70 -39.75 37.17
#